data_a3b7946979e72032df09a8848c16f288
#
_entry.id   a3b7946979e72032df09a8848c16f288
#
_cell.length_a   1.000
_cell.length_b   1.000
_cell.length_c   1.000
_cell.angle_alpha   90.00
_cell.angle_beta   90.00
_cell.angle_gamma   90.00
#
_symmetry.space_group_name_H-M   'P 1'
#
loop_
_entity.id
_entity.type
_entity.pdbx_description
1 polymer ?
#
loop_
_entity_poly.entity_id
_entity_poly.type
_entity_poly.pdbx_seq_one_letter_code
_entity_poly.pdbx_strand_id
1 'polypeptide(L)'
;MRVRFIVLGFVLVLSPAASTHAQTTIDAARVTCDQFVHSKVGSPRLVGAWLAGFYNGKRDTRVIDIQDFEENLNKLERFCYQEKNFKLPVMQAIESVFGAGR
;
A
#
# COMPACT_ATOMS: atom_id res chain seq x y z
N MET A 1 -47.10 56.33 -2.35
CA MET A 1 -45.83 55.65 -2.63
C MET A 1 -45.80 54.31 -1.95
N ARG A 2 -45.86 53.24 -2.69
CA ARG A 2 -45.73 51.90 -2.13
C ARG A 2 -44.30 51.47 -2.28
N VAL A 3 -43.57 51.36 -1.16
CA VAL A 3 -42.25 50.83 -1.15
C VAL A 3 -42.31 49.32 -1.21
N ARG A 4 -41.93 48.73 -2.33
CA ARG A 4 -41.81 47.28 -2.44
C ARG A 4 -40.41 46.91 -1.94
N PHE A 5 -40.37 46.35 -0.74
CA PHE A 5 -39.17 45.66 -0.29
C PHE A 5 -39.04 44.33 -1.00
N ILE A 6 -38.11 44.25 -1.93
CA ILE A 6 -37.69 42.97 -2.50
C ILE A 6 -36.70 42.38 -1.51
N VAL A 7 -37.18 41.40 -0.73
CA VAL A 7 -36.31 40.58 0.09
C VAL A 7 -35.63 39.60 -0.86
N LEU A 8 -34.44 39.92 -1.27
CA LEU A 8 -33.54 38.94 -1.91
C LEU A 8 -33.16 37.94 -0.83
N GLY A 9 -33.83 36.79 -0.82
CA GLY A 9 -33.43 35.66 -0.02
C GLY A 9 -32.06 35.12 -0.55
N PHE A 10 -31.01 35.38 0.20
CA PHE A 10 -29.72 34.78 -0.04
C PHE A 10 -29.83 33.31 0.41
N VAL A 11 -30.07 32.41 -0.54
CA VAL A 11 -29.99 30.97 -0.26
C VAL A 11 -28.54 30.62 -0.18
N LEU A 12 -28.00 30.54 1.03
CA LEU A 12 -26.68 29.96 1.28
C LEU A 12 -26.81 28.45 1.03
N VAL A 13 -26.42 28.02 -0.15
CA VAL A 13 -26.26 26.61 -0.43
C VAL A 13 -24.95 26.18 0.25
N LEU A 14 -25.09 25.69 1.49
CA LEU A 14 -24.03 24.98 2.16
C LEU A 14 -23.87 23.63 1.42
N SER A 15 -22.99 23.61 0.43
CA SER A 15 -22.52 22.35 -0.13
C SER A 15 -21.73 21.64 0.97
N PRO A 16 -22.14 20.44 1.43
CA PRO A 16 -21.27 19.67 2.31
C PRO A 16 -19.98 19.44 1.55
N ALA A 17 -18.86 19.91 2.10
CA ALA A 17 -17.57 19.54 1.61
C ALA A 17 -17.47 18.03 1.76
N ALA A 18 -17.69 17.29 0.66
CA ALA A 18 -17.42 15.88 0.62
C ALA A 18 -15.92 15.75 0.88
N SER A 19 -15.55 15.23 2.07
CA SER A 19 -14.17 14.82 2.31
C SER A 19 -13.90 13.68 1.35
N THR A 20 -13.31 14.02 0.21
CA THR A 20 -12.79 13.02 -0.72
C THR A 20 -11.58 12.39 -0.05
N HIS A 21 -11.81 11.27 0.64
CA HIS A 21 -10.71 10.37 0.92
C HIS A 21 -10.25 9.85 -0.44
N ALA A 22 -9.12 10.39 -0.94
CA ALA A 22 -8.48 9.84 -2.10
C ALA A 22 -8.14 8.39 -1.77
N GLN A 23 -8.83 7.44 -2.41
CA GLN A 23 -8.47 6.03 -2.32
C GLN A 23 -7.11 5.87 -2.98
N THR A 24 -6.09 5.60 -2.15
CA THR A 24 -4.77 5.25 -2.66
C THR A 24 -4.78 3.78 -3.00
N THR A 25 -4.78 3.48 -4.28
CA THR A 25 -4.63 2.11 -4.76
C THR A 25 -3.17 1.87 -5.14
N ILE A 26 -2.69 0.69 -4.82
CA ILE A 26 -1.32 0.27 -5.12
C ILE A 26 -1.41 -0.99 -5.97
N ASP A 27 -0.78 -0.95 -7.13
CA ASP A 27 -0.57 -2.17 -7.92
C ASP A 27 0.73 -2.83 -7.44
N ALA A 28 0.59 -3.92 -6.70
CA ALA A 28 1.73 -4.63 -6.11
C ALA A 28 2.73 -5.12 -7.15
N ALA A 29 2.28 -5.42 -8.38
CA ALA A 29 3.17 -5.85 -9.45
C ALA A 29 4.13 -4.73 -9.91
N ARG A 30 3.80 -3.48 -9.60
CA ARG A 30 4.59 -2.29 -10.00
C ARG A 30 5.42 -1.73 -8.87
N VAL A 31 5.26 -2.22 -7.66
CA VAL A 31 6.04 -1.75 -6.51
C VAL A 31 7.48 -2.23 -6.64
N THR A 32 8.42 -1.29 -6.58
CA THR A 32 9.86 -1.58 -6.60
C THR A 32 10.38 -1.80 -5.18
N CYS A 33 11.55 -2.45 -5.08
CA CYS A 33 12.26 -2.57 -3.81
C CYS A 33 12.48 -1.20 -3.14
N ASP A 34 12.89 -0.19 -3.91
CA ASP A 34 13.07 1.18 -3.38
C ASP A 34 11.81 1.74 -2.74
N GLN A 35 10.68 1.61 -3.44
CA GLN A 35 9.40 2.07 -2.92
C GLN A 35 8.97 1.30 -1.66
N PHE A 36 9.25 0.01 -1.64
CA PHE A 36 8.91 -0.87 -0.52
C PHE A 36 9.69 -0.50 0.74
N VAL A 37 11.04 -0.48 0.67
CA VAL A 37 11.87 -0.27 1.86
C VAL A 37 11.85 1.14 2.40
N HIS A 38 11.58 2.14 1.54
CA HIS A 38 11.53 3.55 1.93
C HIS A 38 10.12 4.03 2.25
N SER A 39 9.19 3.12 2.45
CA SER A 39 7.78 3.40 2.84
C SER A 39 7.05 4.33 1.87
N LYS A 40 7.43 4.31 0.59
CA LYS A 40 6.82 5.18 -0.43
C LYS A 40 5.40 4.74 -0.82
N VAL A 41 5.05 3.49 -0.57
CA VAL A 41 3.74 2.91 -0.89
C VAL A 41 2.98 2.45 0.34
N GLY A 42 3.49 2.74 1.53
CA GLY A 42 2.93 2.34 2.81
C GLY A 42 3.98 1.68 3.70
N SER A 43 3.57 1.24 4.86
CA SER A 43 4.46 0.54 5.79
C SER A 43 5.02 -0.73 5.16
N PRO A 44 6.35 -0.97 5.21
CA PRO A 44 6.94 -2.22 4.71
C PRO A 44 6.32 -3.46 5.35
N ARG A 45 5.97 -3.39 6.63
CA ARG A 45 5.33 -4.50 7.33
C ARG A 45 3.96 -4.83 6.75
N LEU A 46 3.15 -3.80 6.45
CA LEU A 46 1.81 -4.00 5.86
C LEU A 46 1.92 -4.55 4.43
N VAL A 47 2.75 -3.94 3.61
CA VAL A 47 2.99 -4.40 2.23
C VAL A 47 3.59 -5.80 2.24
N GLY A 48 4.55 -6.06 3.13
CA GLY A 48 5.16 -7.38 3.31
C GLY A 48 4.17 -8.45 3.72
N ALA A 49 3.21 -8.13 4.60
CA ALA A 49 2.15 -9.07 5.01
C ALA A 49 1.25 -9.43 3.82
N TRP A 50 0.87 -8.45 3.00
CA TRP A 50 0.09 -8.70 1.78
C TRP A 50 0.87 -9.60 0.80
N LEU A 51 2.14 -9.29 0.57
CA LEU A 51 3.01 -10.06 -0.32
C LEU A 51 3.19 -11.50 0.16
N ALA A 52 3.39 -11.69 1.46
CA ALA A 52 3.51 -13.03 2.06
C ALA A 52 2.21 -13.82 1.88
N GLY A 53 1.05 -13.18 2.09
CA GLY A 53 -0.25 -13.80 1.87
C GLY A 53 -0.48 -14.18 0.41
N PHE A 54 -0.10 -13.31 -0.51
CA PHE A 54 -0.19 -13.58 -1.95
C PHE A 54 0.70 -14.77 -2.34
N TYR A 55 1.95 -14.76 -1.89
CA TYR A 55 2.90 -15.84 -2.18
C TYR A 55 2.43 -17.18 -1.62
N ASN A 56 2.01 -17.20 -0.36
CA ASN A 56 1.51 -18.40 0.29
C ASN A 56 0.19 -18.89 -0.33
N GLY A 57 -0.67 -17.97 -0.76
CA GLY A 57 -1.92 -18.29 -1.45
C GLY A 57 -1.69 -19.02 -2.76
N LYS A 58 -0.69 -18.60 -3.54
CA LYS A 58 -0.29 -19.30 -4.79
C LYS A 58 0.18 -20.72 -4.53
N ARG A 59 0.65 -21.02 -3.33
CA ARG A 59 1.15 -22.32 -2.91
C ARG A 59 0.13 -23.10 -2.09
N ASP A 60 -1.09 -22.61 -2.02
CA ASP A 60 -2.19 -23.19 -1.23
C ASP A 60 -1.82 -23.40 0.26
N THR A 61 -0.98 -22.54 0.79
CA THR A 61 -0.57 -22.54 2.19
C THR A 61 -1.43 -21.57 2.99
N ARG A 62 -2.17 -22.08 3.96
CA ARG A 62 -3.06 -21.29 4.82
C ARG A 62 -2.56 -21.14 6.25
N VAL A 63 -1.50 -21.84 6.58
CA VAL A 63 -0.86 -21.75 7.91
C VAL A 63 0.16 -20.64 7.87
N ILE A 64 0.10 -19.73 8.83
CA ILE A 64 1.05 -18.64 9.01
C ILE A 64 1.94 -18.99 10.20
N ASP A 65 3.24 -19.14 9.96
CA ASP A 65 4.23 -19.12 11.00
C ASP A 65 4.71 -17.69 11.21
N ILE A 66 4.40 -17.11 12.36
CA ILE A 66 4.68 -15.70 12.64
C ILE A 66 6.19 -15.45 12.69
N GLN A 67 6.94 -16.37 13.27
CA GLN A 67 8.41 -16.23 13.35
C GLN A 67 9.04 -16.27 11.95
N ASP A 68 8.64 -17.23 11.13
CA ASP A 68 9.10 -17.31 9.74
C ASP A 68 8.72 -16.06 8.95
N PHE A 69 7.51 -15.54 9.16
CA PHE A 69 7.09 -14.30 8.52
C PHE A 69 8.01 -13.13 8.90
N GLU A 70 8.32 -12.97 10.18
CA GLU A 70 9.21 -11.89 10.65
C GLU A 70 10.62 -12.03 10.07
N GLU A 71 11.16 -13.24 10.06
CA GLU A 71 12.50 -13.50 9.50
C GLU A 71 12.52 -13.24 8.00
N ASN A 72 11.52 -13.68 7.27
CA ASN A 72 11.41 -13.47 5.83
C ASN A 72 11.19 -12.01 5.48
N LEU A 73 10.40 -11.29 6.28
CA LEU A 73 10.23 -9.85 6.10
C LEU A 73 11.57 -9.11 6.28
N ASN A 74 12.33 -9.45 7.32
CA ASN A 74 13.64 -8.87 7.55
C ASN A 74 14.61 -9.18 6.39
N LYS A 75 14.58 -10.38 5.87
CA LYS A 75 15.40 -10.77 4.71
C LYS A 75 15.02 -9.97 3.46
N LEU A 76 13.72 -9.81 3.23
CA LEU A 76 13.21 -9.02 2.11
C LEU A 76 13.62 -7.55 2.22
N GLU A 77 13.49 -6.97 3.39
CA GLU A 77 13.91 -5.59 3.63
C GLU A 77 15.42 -5.41 3.39
N ARG A 78 16.25 -6.32 3.92
CA ARG A 78 17.71 -6.27 3.69
C ARG A 78 18.06 -6.43 2.22
N PHE A 79 17.38 -7.32 1.51
CA PHE A 79 17.58 -7.54 0.08
C PHE A 79 17.23 -6.29 -0.71
N CYS A 80 16.06 -5.72 -0.44
CA CYS A 80 15.58 -4.53 -1.13
C CYS A 80 16.35 -3.26 -0.75
N TYR A 81 16.99 -3.23 0.41
CA TYR A 81 17.74 -2.07 0.88
C TYR A 81 19.09 -1.91 0.19
N GLN A 82 19.52 -2.90 -0.58
CA GLN A 82 20.73 -2.81 -1.39
C GLN A 82 20.44 -1.99 -2.64
N GLU A 83 21.22 -0.95 -2.88
CA GLU A 83 21.04 -0.02 -3.98
C GLU A 83 20.91 -0.71 -5.35
N LYS A 84 21.70 -1.76 -5.58
CA LYS A 84 21.63 -2.57 -6.81
C LYS A 84 20.27 -3.20 -7.06
N ASN A 85 19.43 -3.35 -6.01
CA ASN A 85 18.13 -3.99 -6.08
C ASN A 85 16.96 -2.99 -6.11
N PHE A 86 17.21 -1.70 -6.02
CA PHE A 86 16.18 -0.67 -5.89
C PHE A 86 15.14 -0.69 -7.03
N LYS A 87 15.57 -1.01 -8.24
CA LYS A 87 14.69 -1.03 -9.41
C LYS A 87 13.97 -2.36 -9.61
N LEU A 88 14.30 -3.39 -8.83
CA LEU A 88 13.65 -4.68 -8.94
C LEU A 88 12.20 -4.59 -8.44
N PRO A 89 11.25 -5.26 -9.14
CA PRO A 89 9.92 -5.44 -8.59
C PRO A 89 9.98 -6.21 -7.27
N VAL A 90 9.27 -5.72 -6.25
CA VAL A 90 9.28 -6.39 -4.94
C VAL A 90 8.68 -7.80 -5.01
N MET A 91 7.75 -8.04 -5.93
CA MET A 91 7.19 -9.39 -6.14
C MET A 91 8.23 -10.37 -6.66
N GLN A 92 9.18 -9.91 -7.46
CA GLN A 92 10.32 -10.73 -7.88
C GLN A 92 11.29 -10.94 -6.73
N ALA A 93 11.54 -9.93 -5.93
CA ALA A 93 12.39 -10.01 -4.74
C ALA A 93 11.86 -11.02 -3.73
N ILE A 94 10.54 -11.04 -3.51
CA ILE A 94 9.94 -11.98 -2.55
C ILE A 94 10.09 -13.43 -3.00
N GLU A 95 10.02 -13.70 -4.28
CA GLU A 95 10.27 -15.06 -4.80
C GLU A 95 11.71 -15.50 -4.54
N SER A 96 12.66 -14.59 -4.70
CA SER A 96 14.07 -14.87 -4.41
C SER A 96 14.33 -15.14 -2.93
N VAL A 97 13.66 -14.41 -2.05
CA VAL A 97 13.85 -14.50 -0.59
C VAL A 97 13.05 -15.67 0.01
N PHE A 98 11.77 -15.76 -0.32
CA PHE A 98 10.87 -16.77 0.27
C PHE A 98 11.03 -18.13 -0.38
N GLY A 99 11.46 -18.17 -1.63
CA GLY A 99 11.69 -19.41 -2.36
C GLY A 99 13.03 -20.06 -2.05
N ALA A 100 14.03 -19.30 -1.55
CA ALA A 100 15.39 -19.76 -1.38
C ALA A 100 15.59 -20.78 -0.23
N GLY A 101 14.61 -20.94 0.65
CA GLY A 101 14.66 -21.85 1.80
C GLY A 101 14.06 -23.24 1.56
N ARG A 102 13.85 -23.63 0.32
CA ARG A 102 13.17 -24.89 0.00
C ARG A 102 13.93 -25.81 -0.90
#